data_bc2f20d47bfc14fa7963ffafafa96545
#
_entry.id   bc2f20d47bfc14fa7963ffafafa96545
#
_cell.length_a   1.000
_cell.length_b   1.000
_cell.length_c   1.000
_cell.angle_alpha   90.00
_cell.angle_beta   90.00
_cell.angle_gamma   90.00
#
_symmetry.space_group_name_H-M   'P 1'
#
loop_
_entity.id
_entity.type
_entity.pdbx_description
1 polymer ?
#
loop_
_entity_poly.entity_id
_entity_poly.type
_entity_poly.pdbx_seq_one_letter_code
_entity_poly.pdbx_strand_id
1 'polypeptide(L)'
;MKDYIKILQENNLLKVIDTPCSTELEIAHLSYLEVKKPDSKALLFTNPVDKNGKKYEMPVLTNLFGSQRALELIMGAKPDEIAARIEKLLKPKKPENFSQKLEFLSELIKLKSVLPKRLKSRGECQQVVKSKINLYELPILRTWEGDAAPFITMGQVYTKSLDGKAHNVGMYRLQVHSPDELGMHWQIHKDGAHFFHEYAKAGKQMPVSVAIGGDPLYIWCAQAPLPKDVFELLLYGFIRRKNARLVKSITNDIYIPNDADIVIEGFVDTTQALIEGPFGDHTGFYTPAEPFAVMKVSKITQKKNPIFYATVVGKPPLEDKYFGGATERIFLPLLKTSVPDLIDYKMPENGVFHNLILAKFAAAYPAHAQQIAHAFWGVGQMSFVKHAIFVGSDAPALDDYSAFCEYVLSRISPASLLITSGVCDQLDHASPNACFGGKLGVDASVDKSAPAPTLLSDDELLIKFQKISPEILALRQIFTQTKNPITMIKTLKTAPLKELFKRLLAFKEHFKILIFMDSDARLENHYMNVWRVTNNIDAQRDIFISGEQIGIDATAKNALDGYHRQWPQMTNCTRSVIDGLIKKGLLDSNNEFFEKFEIFG
;
A
#
# COMPACT_ATOMS: atom_id res chain seq x y z
N MET A 1 4.34 22.73 4.51
CA MET A 1 4.62 22.27 3.13
C MET A 1 5.73 23.08 2.42
N LYS A 2 5.71 24.42 2.38
CA LYS A 2 6.71 25.23 1.64
C LYS A 2 8.17 24.95 1.96
N ASP A 3 8.53 24.75 3.24
CA ASP A 3 9.91 24.46 3.64
C ASP A 3 10.40 23.13 3.05
N TYR A 4 9.52 22.13 2.95
CA TYR A 4 9.87 20.84 2.36
C TYR A 4 10.03 20.92 0.84
N ILE A 5 9.21 21.72 0.16
CA ILE A 5 9.40 22.02 -1.28
C ILE A 5 10.78 22.62 -1.51
N LYS A 6 11.18 23.59 -0.68
CA LYS A 6 12.52 24.20 -0.75
C LYS A 6 13.62 23.17 -0.53
N ILE A 7 13.51 22.32 0.50
CA ILE A 7 14.46 21.24 0.77
C ILE A 7 14.59 20.31 -0.44
N LEU A 8 13.47 19.88 -1.04
CA LEU A 8 13.49 19.02 -2.22
C LEU A 8 14.11 19.71 -3.43
N GLN A 9 13.84 21.00 -3.63
CA GLN A 9 14.42 21.79 -4.71
C GLN A 9 15.94 21.94 -4.56
N GLU A 10 16.43 22.25 -3.37
CA GLU A 10 17.85 22.35 -3.04
C GLU A 10 18.61 21.02 -3.22
N ASN A 11 17.91 19.87 -3.10
CA ASN A 11 18.45 18.53 -3.31
C ASN A 11 18.17 17.95 -4.71
N ASN A 12 17.68 18.74 -5.67
CA ASN A 12 17.30 18.30 -7.02
C ASN A 12 16.25 17.16 -7.06
N LEU A 13 15.37 17.13 -6.07
CA LEU A 13 14.28 16.14 -5.90
C LEU A 13 12.90 16.72 -6.23
N LEU A 14 12.83 17.90 -6.82
CA LEU A 14 11.60 18.55 -7.25
C LEU A 14 11.67 18.90 -8.74
N LYS A 15 10.58 18.61 -9.45
CA LYS A 15 10.33 19.09 -10.81
C LYS A 15 9.11 20.01 -10.78
N VAL A 16 9.28 21.25 -11.24
CA VAL A 16 8.19 22.23 -11.38
C VAL A 16 7.62 22.12 -12.79
N ILE A 17 6.30 22.06 -12.90
CA ILE A 17 5.54 21.95 -14.15
C ILE A 17 4.63 23.16 -14.24
N ASP A 18 5.00 24.13 -15.11
CA ASP A 18 4.25 25.35 -15.34
C ASP A 18 3.24 25.21 -16.49
N THR A 19 3.38 24.19 -17.33
CA THR A 19 2.42 23.89 -18.40
C THR A 19 1.07 23.53 -17.78
N PRO A 20 -0.04 24.07 -18.29
CA PRO A 20 -1.38 23.72 -17.80
C PRO A 20 -1.64 22.21 -17.90
N CYS A 21 -1.94 21.60 -16.76
CA CYS A 21 -2.27 20.17 -16.64
C CYS A 21 -3.63 19.99 -15.96
N SER A 22 -4.46 19.13 -16.54
CA SER A 22 -5.78 18.82 -15.99
C SER A 22 -5.69 18.01 -14.72
N THR A 23 -6.52 18.38 -13.73
CA THR A 23 -6.76 17.54 -12.53
C THR A 23 -7.50 16.26 -12.87
N GLU A 24 -8.07 16.17 -14.06
CA GLU A 24 -8.68 14.96 -14.60
C GLU A 24 -7.64 14.23 -15.46
N LEU A 25 -7.06 13.16 -14.94
CA LEU A 25 -6.11 12.21 -15.54
C LEU A 25 -4.69 12.74 -15.80
N GLU A 26 -4.48 13.96 -16.35
CA GLU A 26 -3.14 14.38 -16.79
C GLU A 26 -2.12 14.46 -15.64
N ILE A 27 -2.48 15.18 -14.55
CA ILE A 27 -1.61 15.27 -13.35
C ILE A 27 -1.36 13.88 -12.77
N ALA A 28 -2.41 13.06 -12.71
CA ALA A 28 -2.31 11.71 -12.17
C ALA A 28 -1.39 10.81 -13.03
N HIS A 29 -1.55 10.81 -14.35
CA HIS A 29 -0.74 9.98 -15.24
C HIS A 29 0.73 10.41 -15.27
N LEU A 30 1.02 11.72 -15.24
CA LEU A 30 2.39 12.23 -15.08
C LEU A 30 3.01 11.76 -13.76
N SER A 31 2.27 11.88 -12.67
CA SER A 31 2.73 11.48 -11.34
C SER A 31 2.98 9.97 -11.25
N TYR A 32 2.06 9.18 -11.82
CA TYR A 32 2.14 7.72 -11.89
C TYR A 32 3.37 7.23 -12.67
N LEU A 33 3.71 7.90 -13.78
CA LEU A 33 4.87 7.54 -14.59
C LEU A 33 6.18 8.06 -13.98
N GLU A 34 6.15 9.23 -13.37
CA GLU A 34 7.35 9.81 -12.74
C GLU A 34 7.86 8.94 -11.59
N VAL A 35 6.96 8.45 -10.70
CA VAL A 35 7.38 7.68 -9.52
C VAL A 35 7.98 6.32 -9.85
N LYS A 36 7.77 5.81 -11.07
CA LYS A 36 8.36 4.56 -11.56
C LYS A 36 9.80 4.70 -12.05
N LYS A 37 10.29 5.94 -12.20
CA LYS A 37 11.67 6.19 -12.63
C LYS A 37 12.65 5.96 -11.47
N PRO A 38 13.87 5.50 -11.74
CA PRO A 38 14.90 5.31 -10.71
C PRO A 38 15.27 6.62 -9.98
N ASP A 39 15.24 7.75 -10.70
CA ASP A 39 15.53 9.11 -10.24
C ASP A 39 14.27 9.95 -10.00
N SER A 40 13.20 9.30 -9.58
CA SER A 40 11.88 9.91 -9.37
C SER A 40 11.94 11.17 -8.51
N LYS A 41 11.17 12.17 -8.91
CA LYS A 41 11.06 13.48 -8.26
C LYS A 41 9.63 13.78 -7.82
N ALA A 42 9.51 14.60 -6.79
CA ALA A 42 8.24 15.26 -6.49
C ALA A 42 7.85 16.19 -7.64
N LEU A 43 6.57 16.27 -7.98
CA LEU A 43 6.04 17.12 -9.03
C LEU A 43 5.21 18.25 -8.44
N LEU A 44 5.56 19.50 -8.77
CA LEU A 44 4.78 20.68 -8.39
C LEU A 44 4.16 21.30 -9.64
N PHE A 45 2.84 21.13 -9.79
CA PHE A 45 2.05 21.71 -10.86
C PHE A 45 1.57 23.10 -10.45
N THR A 46 2.07 24.15 -11.07
CA THR A 46 1.75 25.56 -10.73
C THR A 46 0.51 26.07 -11.47
N ASN A 47 0.11 25.40 -12.55
CA ASN A 47 -1.04 25.74 -13.37
C ASN A 47 -2.01 24.55 -13.52
N PRO A 48 -2.56 23.99 -12.41
CA PRO A 48 -3.59 22.96 -12.53
C PRO A 48 -4.88 23.57 -13.10
N VAL A 49 -5.52 22.84 -14.00
CA VAL A 49 -6.79 23.24 -14.63
C VAL A 49 -7.85 22.16 -14.45
N ASP A 50 -9.13 22.56 -14.46
CA ASP A 50 -10.24 21.61 -14.51
C ASP A 50 -10.40 21.01 -15.93
N LYS A 51 -11.34 20.10 -16.10
CA LYS A 51 -11.64 19.47 -17.41
C LYS A 51 -12.05 20.46 -18.51
N ASN A 52 -12.46 21.67 -18.15
CA ASN A 52 -12.86 22.73 -19.08
C ASN A 52 -11.73 23.75 -19.32
N GLY A 53 -10.55 23.52 -18.76
CA GLY A 53 -9.39 24.43 -18.87
C GLY A 53 -9.41 25.63 -17.92
N LYS A 54 -10.34 25.69 -16.97
CA LYS A 54 -10.36 26.74 -15.94
C LYS A 54 -9.26 26.50 -14.91
N LYS A 55 -8.39 27.47 -14.72
CA LYS A 55 -7.27 27.41 -13.78
C LYS A 55 -7.75 27.41 -12.33
N TYR A 56 -7.13 26.55 -11.52
CA TYR A 56 -7.20 26.63 -10.06
C TYR A 56 -6.15 27.61 -9.52
N GLU A 57 -6.49 28.34 -8.46
CA GLU A 57 -5.56 29.27 -7.79
C GLU A 57 -4.48 28.55 -6.97
N MET A 58 -4.70 27.28 -6.67
CA MET A 58 -3.90 26.47 -5.76
C MET A 58 -3.05 25.48 -6.56
N PRO A 59 -1.70 25.47 -6.38
CA PRO A 59 -0.84 24.46 -7.01
C PRO A 59 -1.09 23.07 -6.41
N VAL A 60 -0.80 22.04 -7.23
CA VAL A 60 -0.87 20.62 -6.82
C VAL A 60 0.54 20.08 -6.67
N LEU A 61 0.79 19.39 -5.57
CA LEU A 61 2.03 18.66 -5.28
C LEU A 61 1.75 17.15 -5.26
N THR A 62 2.58 16.36 -5.94
CA THR A 62 2.50 14.89 -5.93
C THR A 62 3.88 14.27 -5.75
N ASN A 63 3.94 12.97 -5.44
CA ASN A 63 5.18 12.21 -5.28
C ASN A 63 6.17 12.81 -4.28
N LEU A 64 5.67 13.42 -3.23
CA LEU A 64 6.51 14.09 -2.22
C LEU A 64 7.50 13.12 -1.57
N PHE A 65 7.10 11.87 -1.36
CA PHE A 65 7.92 10.76 -0.86
C PHE A 65 8.42 9.84 -1.99
N GLY A 66 8.45 10.31 -3.23
CA GLY A 66 8.71 9.51 -4.42
C GLY A 66 10.13 8.92 -4.56
N SER A 67 11.00 9.08 -3.55
CA SER A 67 12.32 8.45 -3.49
C SER A 67 12.78 8.24 -2.05
N GLN A 68 13.70 7.30 -1.84
CA GLN A 68 14.30 7.04 -0.52
C GLN A 68 14.94 8.30 0.06
N ARG A 69 15.64 9.08 -0.79
CA ARG A 69 16.30 10.33 -0.35
C ARG A 69 15.29 11.39 0.06
N ALA A 70 14.18 11.52 -0.67
CA ALA A 70 13.11 12.45 -0.31
C ALA A 70 12.48 12.07 1.03
N LEU A 71 12.17 10.78 1.22
CA LEU A 71 11.66 10.25 2.48
C LEU A 71 12.58 10.59 3.66
N GLU A 72 13.88 10.33 3.55
CA GLU A 72 14.87 10.59 4.63
C GLU A 72 14.96 12.09 4.97
N LEU A 73 14.96 12.95 3.96
CA LEU A 73 14.97 14.40 4.16
C LEU A 73 13.69 14.88 4.84
N ILE A 74 12.54 14.35 4.44
CA ILE A 74 11.25 14.66 5.04
C ILE A 74 11.17 14.15 6.48
N MET A 75 11.61 12.93 6.75
CA MET A 75 11.64 12.39 8.11
C MET A 75 12.67 13.07 9.01
N GLY A 76 13.74 13.63 8.43
CA GLY A 76 14.85 14.21 9.17
C GLY A 76 15.76 13.17 9.85
N ALA A 77 15.60 11.89 9.54
CA ALA A 77 16.40 10.76 9.98
C ALA A 77 16.16 9.56 9.05
N LYS A 78 17.08 8.61 9.02
CA LYS A 78 16.85 7.33 8.36
C LYS A 78 15.86 6.47 9.16
N PRO A 79 15.02 5.65 8.51
CA PRO A 79 14.09 4.75 9.21
C PRO A 79 14.76 3.85 10.25
N ASP A 80 15.95 3.30 9.96
CA ASP A 80 16.69 2.46 10.90
C ASP A 80 17.19 3.23 12.15
N GLU A 81 17.51 4.51 12.03
CA GLU A 81 17.87 5.35 13.17
C GLU A 81 16.65 5.60 14.08
N ILE A 82 15.45 5.72 13.48
CA ILE A 82 14.19 5.83 14.22
C ILE A 82 13.89 4.52 14.91
N ALA A 83 14.04 3.38 14.22
CA ALA A 83 13.89 2.04 14.76
C ALA A 83 14.81 1.78 15.97
N ALA A 84 16.09 2.14 15.86
CA ALA A 84 17.06 2.01 16.96
C ALA A 84 16.65 2.83 18.19
N ARG A 85 16.04 4.02 18.00
CA ARG A 85 15.50 4.82 19.10
C ARG A 85 14.31 4.14 19.78
N ILE A 86 13.42 3.50 18.98
CA ILE A 86 12.29 2.72 19.51
C ILE A 86 12.81 1.52 20.30
N GLU A 87 13.78 0.77 19.76
CA GLU A 87 14.36 -0.38 20.44
C GLU A 87 15.00 -0.01 21.80
N LYS A 88 15.70 1.14 21.86
CA LYS A 88 16.27 1.67 23.10
C LYS A 88 15.20 1.96 24.16
N LEU A 89 14.00 2.39 23.75
CA LEU A 89 12.87 2.60 24.67
C LEU A 89 12.23 1.30 25.14
N LEU A 90 12.12 0.30 24.25
CA LEU A 90 11.54 -1.02 24.57
C LEU A 90 12.44 -1.85 25.48
N LYS A 91 13.76 -1.67 25.38
CA LYS A 91 14.78 -2.39 26.16
C LYS A 91 15.66 -1.40 26.93
N PRO A 92 15.13 -0.68 27.94
CA PRO A 92 15.91 0.31 28.67
C PRO A 92 17.02 -0.38 29.47
N LYS A 93 18.28 -0.03 29.15
CA LYS A 93 19.42 -0.47 29.98
C LYS A 93 19.46 0.38 31.25
N LYS A 94 19.67 -0.27 32.40
CA LYS A 94 19.92 0.46 33.66
C LYS A 94 21.21 1.27 33.49
N PRO A 95 21.19 2.59 33.75
CA PRO A 95 22.41 3.40 33.68
C PRO A 95 23.38 3.00 34.79
N GLU A 96 24.59 2.60 34.43
CA GLU A 96 25.64 2.10 35.34
C GLU A 96 26.51 3.24 35.89
N ASN A 97 26.64 4.34 35.18
CA ASN A 97 27.49 5.46 35.53
C ASN A 97 26.78 6.83 35.44
N PHE A 98 27.41 7.88 35.92
CA PHE A 98 26.84 9.23 35.97
C PHE A 98 26.53 9.79 34.56
N SER A 99 27.39 9.54 33.57
CA SER A 99 27.19 9.97 32.18
C SER A 99 25.95 9.32 31.57
N GLN A 100 25.77 8.02 31.77
CA GLN A 100 24.59 7.28 31.30
C GLN A 100 23.30 7.72 32.00
N LYS A 101 23.37 8.08 33.29
CA LYS A 101 22.23 8.69 34.03
C LYS A 101 21.83 10.03 33.44
N LEU A 102 22.81 10.86 33.07
CA LEU A 102 22.58 12.16 32.44
C LEU A 102 21.96 12.02 31.06
N GLU A 103 22.47 11.06 30.25
CA GLU A 103 21.92 10.72 28.94
C GLU A 103 20.48 10.22 29.06
N PHE A 104 20.21 9.28 29.97
CA PHE A 104 18.87 8.76 30.23
C PHE A 104 17.89 9.88 30.66
N LEU A 105 18.31 10.79 31.55
CA LEU A 105 17.51 11.93 31.92
C LEU A 105 17.24 12.89 30.75
N SER A 106 18.24 13.10 29.89
CA SER A 106 18.12 13.89 28.65
C SER A 106 17.07 13.27 27.70
N GLU A 107 17.07 11.95 27.52
CA GLU A 107 16.09 11.24 26.68
C GLU A 107 14.67 11.36 27.29
N LEU A 108 14.51 11.23 28.62
CA LEU A 108 13.22 11.43 29.29
C LEU A 108 12.68 12.87 29.10
N ILE A 109 13.56 13.88 29.15
CA ILE A 109 13.18 15.27 28.87
C ILE A 109 12.70 15.44 27.43
N LYS A 110 13.36 14.79 26.46
CA LYS A 110 12.95 14.80 25.05
C LYS A 110 11.57 14.17 24.84
N LEU A 111 11.15 13.23 25.68
CA LEU A 111 9.81 12.63 25.62
C LEU A 111 8.69 13.65 25.88
N LYS A 112 8.96 14.79 26.52
CA LYS A 112 7.98 15.89 26.65
C LYS A 112 7.55 16.45 25.28
N SER A 113 8.41 16.36 24.27
CA SER A 113 8.11 16.79 22.90
C SER A 113 7.19 15.82 22.15
N VAL A 114 6.98 14.63 22.66
CA VAL A 114 6.08 13.61 22.07
C VAL A 114 4.63 14.05 22.15
N LEU A 115 4.24 14.69 23.25
CA LEU A 115 2.84 15.09 23.47
C LEU A 115 2.44 16.26 22.57
N PRO A 116 1.31 16.17 21.83
CA PRO A 116 0.79 17.29 21.06
C PRO A 116 0.47 18.50 21.95
N LYS A 117 0.74 19.72 21.43
CA LYS A 117 0.48 20.98 22.15
C LYS A 117 -0.73 21.69 21.54
N ARG A 118 -1.80 21.85 22.30
CA ARG A 118 -2.99 22.62 21.92
C ARG A 118 -2.71 24.13 22.05
N LEU A 119 -2.95 24.86 20.95
CA LEU A 119 -2.80 26.31 20.89
C LEU A 119 -4.17 26.97 21.16
N LYS A 120 -4.15 28.12 21.82
CA LYS A 120 -5.36 28.92 22.10
C LYS A 120 -5.69 29.92 20.97
N SER A 121 -4.69 30.30 20.17
CA SER A 121 -4.83 31.20 19.02
C SER A 121 -5.29 30.45 17.78
N ARG A 122 -5.80 31.20 16.78
CA ARG A 122 -6.05 30.66 15.42
C ARG A 122 -4.76 30.13 14.81
N GLY A 123 -4.88 29.08 14.00
CA GLY A 123 -3.79 28.46 13.27
C GLY A 123 -3.51 29.14 11.93
N GLU A 124 -2.35 28.82 11.37
CA GLU A 124 -2.01 29.19 9.99
C GLU A 124 -3.02 28.61 9.00
N CYS A 125 -3.50 27.40 9.24
CA CYS A 125 -4.55 26.73 8.47
C CYS A 125 -5.90 27.45 8.50
N GLN A 126 -6.07 28.43 9.39
CA GLN A 126 -7.30 29.21 9.57
C GLN A 126 -7.14 30.68 9.14
N GLN A 127 -6.10 31.01 8.36
CA GLN A 127 -5.86 32.39 7.87
C GLN A 127 -6.94 32.86 6.91
N VAL A 128 -7.45 31.95 6.08
CA VAL A 128 -8.56 32.20 5.16
C VAL A 128 -9.70 31.27 5.51
N VAL A 129 -10.87 31.84 5.78
CA VAL A 129 -12.11 31.11 6.03
C VAL A 129 -13.00 31.31 4.82
N LYS A 130 -13.29 30.22 4.08
CA LYS A 130 -14.14 30.29 2.89
C LYS A 130 -15.57 30.70 3.30
N SER A 131 -16.12 31.73 2.64
CA SER A 131 -17.48 32.22 2.87
C SER A 131 -18.53 31.24 2.34
N LYS A 132 -18.23 30.56 1.23
CA LYS A 132 -19.06 29.55 0.59
C LYS A 132 -18.33 28.22 0.59
N ILE A 133 -19.05 27.15 0.86
CA ILE A 133 -18.55 25.78 0.78
C ILE A 133 -18.69 25.31 -0.67
N ASN A 134 -17.57 24.96 -1.28
CA ASN A 134 -17.54 24.36 -2.61
C ASN A 134 -16.25 23.55 -2.80
N LEU A 135 -16.34 22.24 -2.69
CA LEU A 135 -15.23 21.31 -2.87
C LEU A 135 -14.65 21.35 -4.29
N TYR A 136 -15.45 21.72 -5.30
CA TYR A 136 -14.98 21.85 -6.68
C TYR A 136 -14.07 23.07 -6.92
N GLU A 137 -13.88 23.94 -5.92
CA GLU A 137 -12.84 24.98 -5.96
C GLU A 137 -11.44 24.46 -5.57
N LEU A 138 -11.35 23.24 -5.06
CA LEU A 138 -10.10 22.57 -4.75
C LEU A 138 -9.66 21.71 -5.96
N PRO A 139 -8.36 21.66 -6.29
CA PRO A 139 -7.83 20.87 -7.41
C PRO A 139 -7.75 19.39 -7.06
N ILE A 140 -8.89 18.79 -6.68
CA ILE A 140 -9.02 17.39 -6.32
C ILE A 140 -8.89 16.55 -7.60
N LEU A 141 -8.06 15.49 -7.54
CA LEU A 141 -7.74 14.69 -8.71
C LEU A 141 -8.79 13.61 -8.99
N ARG A 142 -9.11 13.39 -10.26
CA ARG A 142 -9.63 12.14 -10.78
C ARG A 142 -8.45 11.39 -11.40
N THR A 143 -8.08 10.24 -10.82
CA THR A 143 -6.80 9.59 -11.10
C THR A 143 -6.87 8.63 -12.28
N TRP A 144 -7.97 7.88 -12.38
CA TRP A 144 -8.18 6.89 -13.42
C TRP A 144 -9.50 7.12 -14.15
N GLU A 145 -9.58 6.65 -15.39
CA GLU A 145 -10.78 6.81 -16.22
C GLU A 145 -12.01 6.15 -15.60
N GLY A 146 -11.83 5.02 -14.93
CA GLY A 146 -12.90 4.28 -14.23
C GLY A 146 -13.26 4.82 -12.84
N ASP A 147 -12.55 5.84 -12.32
CA ASP A 147 -12.94 6.45 -11.03
C ASP A 147 -14.31 7.13 -11.15
N ALA A 148 -15.16 6.92 -10.15
CA ALA A 148 -16.52 7.47 -10.15
C ALA A 148 -16.56 9.00 -10.11
N ALA A 149 -15.57 9.62 -9.43
CA ALA A 149 -15.50 11.06 -9.19
C ALA A 149 -14.04 11.47 -8.82
N PRO A 150 -13.74 12.75 -8.58
CA PRO A 150 -12.51 13.16 -7.93
C PRO A 150 -12.43 12.66 -6.48
N PHE A 151 -11.20 12.25 -6.06
CA PHE A 151 -10.91 11.76 -4.71
C PHE A 151 -9.80 12.56 -4.04
N ILE A 152 -9.97 12.90 -2.76
CA ILE A 152 -8.88 13.35 -1.90
C ILE A 152 -8.09 12.10 -1.49
N THR A 153 -6.82 12.01 -1.86
CA THR A 153 -5.98 10.82 -1.65
C THR A 153 -4.96 10.97 -0.52
N MET A 154 -4.66 12.21 -0.08
CA MET A 154 -3.75 12.51 1.04
C MET A 154 -4.48 13.24 2.18
N GLY A 155 -5.71 12.82 2.47
CA GLY A 155 -6.51 13.35 3.56
C GLY A 155 -6.06 12.79 4.91
N GLN A 156 -5.65 13.67 5.83
CA GLN A 156 -5.45 13.36 7.24
C GLN A 156 -6.78 13.52 7.95
N VAL A 157 -7.46 12.42 8.24
CA VAL A 157 -8.82 12.41 8.81
C VAL A 157 -8.74 12.32 10.33
N TYR A 158 -9.02 13.44 10.99
CA TYR A 158 -9.00 13.58 12.45
C TYR A 158 -10.38 13.24 13.02
N THR A 159 -10.40 12.34 13.98
CA THR A 159 -11.59 11.85 14.67
C THR A 159 -11.33 11.71 16.17
N LYS A 160 -12.39 11.48 16.94
CA LYS A 160 -12.30 11.19 18.37
C LYS A 160 -13.38 10.22 18.82
N SER A 161 -13.13 9.49 19.90
CA SER A 161 -14.13 8.64 20.55
C SER A 161 -15.34 9.45 21.03
N LEU A 162 -16.46 8.80 21.22
CA LEU A 162 -17.70 9.44 21.67
C LEU A 162 -17.57 10.13 23.04
N ASP A 163 -16.75 9.58 23.94
CA ASP A 163 -16.45 10.15 25.25
C ASP A 163 -15.36 11.26 25.18
N GLY A 164 -14.77 11.47 24.01
CA GLY A 164 -13.76 12.49 23.75
C GLY A 164 -12.36 12.22 24.32
N LYS A 165 -12.09 11.03 24.86
CA LYS A 165 -10.80 10.70 25.48
C LYS A 165 -9.77 10.22 24.49
N ALA A 166 -10.16 9.36 23.54
CA ALA A 166 -9.29 8.88 22.49
C ALA A 166 -9.38 9.80 21.26
N HIS A 167 -8.23 10.06 20.64
CA HIS A 167 -8.09 10.81 19.40
C HIS A 167 -7.39 9.91 18.37
N ASN A 168 -7.75 10.07 17.10
CA ASN A 168 -7.15 9.33 16.01
C ASN A 168 -6.94 10.23 14.81
N VAL A 169 -5.89 9.99 14.05
CA VAL A 169 -5.74 10.47 12.68
C VAL A 169 -5.45 9.30 11.75
N GLY A 170 -6.29 9.11 10.76
CA GLY A 170 -6.10 8.07 9.73
C GLY A 170 -5.96 8.68 8.35
N MET A 171 -5.21 8.02 7.47
CA MET A 171 -5.19 8.32 6.05
C MET A 171 -6.31 7.53 5.37
N TYR A 172 -7.26 8.23 4.74
CA TYR A 172 -8.38 7.64 4.02
C TYR A 172 -8.58 8.36 2.69
N ARG A 173 -9.07 7.64 1.68
CA ARG A 173 -9.58 8.24 0.45
C ARG A 173 -10.97 8.83 0.70
N LEU A 174 -11.27 9.96 0.06
CA LEU A 174 -12.52 10.67 0.25
C LEU A 174 -13.09 11.07 -1.10
N GLN A 175 -14.21 10.48 -1.52
CA GLN A 175 -14.90 10.80 -2.77
C GLN A 175 -15.65 12.11 -2.65
N VAL A 176 -15.55 12.98 -3.66
CA VAL A 176 -16.41 14.17 -3.75
C VAL A 176 -17.74 13.75 -4.37
N HIS A 177 -18.82 13.79 -3.58
CA HIS A 177 -20.17 13.50 -4.06
C HIS A 177 -20.92 14.75 -4.55
N SER A 178 -20.71 15.88 -3.86
CA SER A 178 -21.36 17.15 -4.16
C SER A 178 -20.45 18.32 -3.73
N PRO A 179 -20.83 19.60 -3.95
CA PRO A 179 -20.04 20.72 -3.49
C PRO A 179 -19.73 20.74 -1.99
N ASP A 180 -20.50 20.01 -1.17
CA ASP A 180 -20.41 20.03 0.28
C ASP A 180 -20.54 18.63 0.92
N GLU A 181 -20.31 17.54 0.14
CA GLU A 181 -20.36 16.16 0.63
C GLU A 181 -19.13 15.37 0.23
N LEU A 182 -18.50 14.72 1.23
CA LEU A 182 -17.38 13.80 1.07
C LEU A 182 -17.75 12.40 1.53
N GLY A 183 -17.50 11.39 0.70
CA GLY A 183 -17.54 9.99 1.08
C GLY A 183 -16.44 9.67 2.09
N MET A 184 -16.76 8.88 3.10
CA MET A 184 -15.85 8.52 4.17
C MET A 184 -15.53 7.03 4.07
N HIS A 185 -14.43 6.69 3.41
CA HIS A 185 -14.02 5.29 3.24
C HIS A 185 -13.44 4.71 4.54
N TRP A 186 -14.31 4.45 5.53
CA TRP A 186 -13.92 3.80 6.77
C TRP A 186 -13.54 2.33 6.52
N GLN A 187 -12.25 2.03 6.50
CA GLN A 187 -11.82 0.64 6.52
C GLN A 187 -12.21 -0.01 7.86
N ILE A 188 -12.88 -1.15 7.79
CA ILE A 188 -13.52 -1.82 8.94
C ILE A 188 -12.59 -2.07 10.14
N HIS A 189 -11.30 -2.20 9.90
CA HIS A 189 -10.29 -2.52 10.93
C HIS A 189 -9.58 -1.29 11.52
N LYS A 190 -9.95 -0.07 11.11
CA LYS A 190 -9.32 1.18 11.54
C LYS A 190 -10.11 1.85 12.68
N ASP A 191 -9.40 2.61 13.53
CA ASP A 191 -10.01 3.32 14.66
C ASP A 191 -11.11 4.30 14.22
N GLY A 192 -10.98 4.93 13.05
CA GLY A 192 -12.04 5.77 12.48
C GLY A 192 -13.38 5.03 12.30
N ALA A 193 -13.34 3.78 11.80
CA ALA A 193 -14.53 2.93 11.69
C ALA A 193 -15.09 2.55 13.07
N HIS A 194 -14.20 2.25 14.03
CA HIS A 194 -14.61 1.94 15.40
C HIS A 194 -15.35 3.11 16.05
N PHE A 195 -14.81 4.32 15.98
CA PHE A 195 -15.46 5.52 16.49
C PHE A 195 -16.78 5.80 15.77
N PHE A 196 -16.83 5.65 14.45
CA PHE A 196 -18.07 5.78 13.69
C PHE A 196 -19.18 4.87 14.26
N HIS A 197 -18.87 3.62 14.56
CA HIS A 197 -19.84 2.69 15.16
C HIS A 197 -20.27 3.10 16.59
N GLU A 198 -19.40 3.71 17.38
CA GLU A 198 -19.77 4.26 18.70
C GLU A 198 -20.81 5.38 18.56
N TYR A 199 -20.58 6.33 17.64
CA TYR A 199 -21.52 7.41 17.36
C TYR A 199 -22.83 6.88 16.80
N ALA A 200 -22.80 5.91 15.89
CA ALA A 200 -24.00 5.27 15.32
C ALA A 200 -24.86 4.59 16.40
N LYS A 201 -24.25 3.83 17.30
CA LYS A 201 -24.97 3.22 18.45
C LYS A 201 -25.60 4.25 19.37
N ALA A 202 -24.99 5.43 19.51
CA ALA A 202 -25.51 6.52 20.33
C ALA A 202 -26.54 7.40 19.60
N GLY A 203 -26.82 7.15 18.31
CA GLY A 203 -27.71 7.98 17.48
C GLY A 203 -27.21 9.43 17.32
N LYS A 204 -25.89 9.64 17.26
CA LYS A 204 -25.27 10.96 17.18
C LYS A 204 -24.48 11.13 15.90
N GLN A 205 -24.43 12.35 15.38
CA GLN A 205 -23.51 12.71 14.31
C GLN A 205 -22.06 12.69 14.80
N MET A 206 -21.15 12.19 13.99
CA MET A 206 -19.73 12.13 14.30
C MET A 206 -19.01 13.38 13.77
N PRO A 207 -18.36 14.19 14.62
CA PRO A 207 -17.52 15.30 14.15
C PRO A 207 -16.26 14.75 13.48
N VAL A 208 -15.90 15.34 12.33
CA VAL A 208 -14.71 14.99 11.54
C VAL A 208 -14.04 16.26 11.03
N SER A 209 -12.72 16.25 11.00
CA SER A 209 -11.93 17.29 10.32
C SER A 209 -10.86 16.64 9.46
N VAL A 210 -10.80 17.02 8.19
CA VAL A 210 -9.82 16.53 7.22
C VAL A 210 -8.79 17.62 7.00
N ALA A 211 -7.52 17.34 7.30
CA ALA A 211 -6.41 18.22 6.97
C ALA A 211 -5.66 17.73 5.73
N ILE A 212 -5.21 18.65 4.89
CA ILE A 212 -4.38 18.36 3.72
C ILE A 212 -3.13 19.22 3.81
N GLY A 213 -1.96 18.62 3.56
CA GLY A 213 -0.68 19.33 3.64
C GLY A 213 -0.18 19.53 5.08
N GLY A 214 0.54 20.61 5.33
CA GLY A 214 1.28 20.85 6.58
C GLY A 214 2.65 20.19 6.58
N ASP A 215 3.12 19.74 7.76
CA ASP A 215 4.31 18.89 7.84
C ASP A 215 3.99 17.52 7.22
N PRO A 216 4.74 17.07 6.18
CA PRO A 216 4.46 15.79 5.52
C PRO A 216 4.49 14.58 6.44
N LEU A 217 5.18 14.67 7.58
CA LEU A 217 5.22 13.56 8.53
C LEU A 217 3.86 13.27 9.17
N TYR A 218 2.91 14.24 9.19
CA TYR A 218 1.56 13.98 9.71
C TYR A 218 0.85 12.88 8.92
N ILE A 219 0.91 12.95 7.58
CA ILE A 219 0.25 11.95 6.74
C ILE A 219 0.94 10.58 6.84
N TRP A 220 2.27 10.55 6.97
CA TRP A 220 2.98 9.28 7.20
C TRP A 220 2.57 8.67 8.56
N CYS A 221 2.46 9.49 9.61
CA CYS A 221 1.98 9.02 10.91
C CYS A 221 0.52 8.51 10.84
N ALA A 222 -0.33 9.14 10.02
CA ALA A 222 -1.73 8.77 9.87
C ALA A 222 -1.95 7.36 9.25
N GLN A 223 -0.93 6.77 8.61
CA GLN A 223 -0.97 5.38 8.12
C GLN A 223 -0.20 4.39 9.02
N ALA A 224 0.52 4.89 10.04
CA ALA A 224 1.36 4.05 10.90
C ALA A 224 0.55 3.02 11.69
N PRO A 225 1.00 1.74 11.77
CA PRO A 225 0.28 0.66 12.45
C PRO A 225 0.50 0.72 13.96
N LEU A 226 -0.01 1.75 14.61
CA LEU A 226 0.05 1.90 16.07
C LEU A 226 -1.00 1.01 16.77
N PRO A 227 -0.77 0.64 18.03
CA PRO A 227 -1.79 -0.02 18.84
C PRO A 227 -3.05 0.86 18.98
N LYS A 228 -4.20 0.20 19.20
CA LYS A 228 -5.47 0.87 19.43
C LYS A 228 -5.37 1.94 20.54
N ASP A 229 -6.07 3.04 20.35
CA ASP A 229 -6.13 4.19 21.26
C ASP A 229 -4.80 4.95 21.44
N VAL A 230 -3.78 4.65 20.65
CA VAL A 230 -2.52 5.42 20.62
C VAL A 230 -2.60 6.47 19.53
N PHE A 231 -2.70 7.74 19.91
CA PHE A 231 -2.82 8.85 18.98
C PHE A 231 -1.55 9.00 18.11
N GLU A 232 -1.69 8.94 16.80
CA GLU A 232 -0.60 8.89 15.82
C GLU A 232 0.35 10.10 15.90
N LEU A 233 -0.13 11.24 16.38
CA LEU A 233 0.71 12.43 16.56
C LEU A 233 1.71 12.31 17.72
N LEU A 234 1.61 11.28 18.56
CA LEU A 234 2.67 10.92 19.50
C LEU A 234 3.91 10.43 18.73
N LEU A 235 3.71 9.62 17.69
CA LEU A 235 4.79 9.16 16.82
C LEU A 235 5.43 10.33 16.05
N TYR A 236 4.62 11.30 15.58
CA TYR A 236 5.13 12.54 15.00
C TYR A 236 6.09 13.25 15.98
N GLY A 237 5.64 13.48 17.23
CA GLY A 237 6.46 14.14 18.24
C GLY A 237 7.74 13.38 18.56
N PHE A 238 7.69 12.05 18.57
CA PHE A 238 8.84 11.17 18.77
C PHE A 238 9.86 11.29 17.64
N ILE A 239 9.42 11.23 16.38
CA ILE A 239 10.30 11.31 15.21
C ILE A 239 10.91 12.71 15.08
N ARG A 240 10.07 13.76 15.11
CA ARG A 240 10.47 15.17 14.97
C ARG A 240 11.23 15.71 16.18
N ARG A 241 11.13 15.09 17.37
CA ARG A 241 11.60 15.65 18.65
C ARG A 241 11.02 17.05 18.89
N LYS A 242 9.78 17.27 18.46
CA LYS A 242 9.06 18.54 18.51
C LYS A 242 7.56 18.27 18.66
N ASN A 243 6.89 19.01 19.55
CA ASN A 243 5.45 18.85 19.72
C ASN A 243 4.68 19.10 18.42
N ALA A 244 3.73 18.25 18.07
CA ALA A 244 2.70 18.59 17.11
C ALA A 244 1.87 19.77 17.67
N ARG A 245 1.80 20.87 16.95
CA ARG A 245 1.05 22.07 17.37
C ARG A 245 -0.34 22.00 16.78
N LEU A 246 -1.35 21.92 17.63
CA LEU A 246 -2.73 21.72 17.22
C LEU A 246 -3.59 22.94 17.55
N VAL A 247 -4.52 23.26 16.67
CA VAL A 247 -5.57 24.26 16.89
C VAL A 247 -6.94 23.60 16.84
N LYS A 248 -7.91 24.17 17.54
CA LYS A 248 -9.29 23.69 17.50
C LYS A 248 -9.92 24.04 16.16
N SER A 249 -10.64 23.12 15.55
CA SER A 249 -11.52 23.37 14.39
C SER A 249 -12.54 24.48 14.71
N ILE A 250 -13.04 25.16 13.68
CA ILE A 250 -13.98 26.28 13.87
C ILE A 250 -15.38 25.79 14.18
N THR A 251 -15.84 24.70 13.52
CA THR A 251 -17.23 24.23 13.60
C THR A 251 -17.43 23.02 14.49
N ASN A 252 -16.35 22.37 14.90
CA ASN A 252 -16.41 21.21 15.79
C ASN A 252 -15.26 21.26 16.81
N ASP A 253 -15.16 20.27 17.68
CA ASP A 253 -14.19 20.24 18.77
C ASP A 253 -13.00 19.29 18.51
N ILE A 254 -12.74 18.97 17.24
CA ILE A 254 -11.54 18.26 16.81
C ILE A 254 -10.34 19.23 16.81
N TYR A 255 -9.18 18.72 17.18
CA TYR A 255 -7.91 19.43 17.11
C TYR A 255 -7.10 18.95 15.90
N ILE A 256 -6.63 19.88 15.09
CA ILE A 256 -5.97 19.68 13.80
C ILE A 256 -4.60 20.37 13.77
N PRO A 257 -3.65 19.97 12.91
CA PRO A 257 -2.37 20.64 12.79
C PRO A 257 -2.52 22.12 12.46
N ASN A 258 -1.82 22.95 13.24
CA ASN A 258 -1.79 24.40 13.06
C ASN A 258 -1.36 24.84 11.66
N ASP A 259 -0.46 24.07 11.03
CA ASP A 259 0.20 24.36 9.78
C ASP A 259 -0.32 23.54 8.59
N ALA A 260 -1.49 22.91 8.71
CA ALA A 260 -2.16 22.29 7.55
C ALA A 260 -2.39 23.34 6.44
N ASP A 261 -2.29 22.94 5.18
CA ASP A 261 -2.51 23.87 4.07
C ASP A 261 -4.00 24.15 3.86
N ILE A 262 -4.83 23.09 3.97
CA ILE A 262 -6.29 23.14 3.86
C ILE A 262 -6.89 22.31 4.99
N VAL A 263 -8.03 22.76 5.51
CA VAL A 263 -8.85 22.00 6.46
C VAL A 263 -10.30 22.00 6.00
N ILE A 264 -10.91 20.84 5.96
CA ILE A 264 -12.32 20.61 5.65
C ILE A 264 -12.97 20.07 6.91
N GLU A 265 -13.90 20.80 7.50
CA GLU A 265 -14.60 20.45 8.74
C GLU A 265 -16.04 20.05 8.45
N GLY A 266 -16.55 19.07 9.18
CA GLY A 266 -17.93 18.64 9.00
C GLY A 266 -18.38 17.61 10.03
N PHE A 267 -19.52 17.02 9.73
CA PHE A 267 -20.16 15.99 10.54
C PHE A 267 -20.60 14.85 9.64
N VAL A 268 -20.40 13.63 10.12
CA VAL A 268 -20.90 12.41 9.46
C VAL A 268 -22.25 12.06 10.06
N ASP A 269 -23.27 11.99 9.21
CA ASP A 269 -24.55 11.42 9.58
C ASP A 269 -24.42 9.88 9.60
N THR A 270 -24.57 9.30 10.77
CA THR A 270 -24.36 7.87 10.97
C THR A 270 -25.53 7.00 10.46
N THR A 271 -26.58 7.63 9.95
CA THR A 271 -27.77 6.96 9.39
C THR A 271 -27.80 6.99 7.86
N GLN A 272 -26.90 7.75 7.22
CA GLN A 272 -26.86 7.93 5.78
C GLN A 272 -25.60 7.33 5.17
N ALA A 273 -25.74 6.72 4.00
CA ALA A 273 -24.66 6.26 3.17
C ALA A 273 -24.93 6.61 1.70
N LEU A 274 -23.88 6.91 0.95
CA LEU A 274 -23.91 7.05 -0.50
C LEU A 274 -23.01 5.99 -1.13
N ILE A 275 -23.25 5.67 -2.39
CA ILE A 275 -22.40 4.74 -3.12
C ILE A 275 -21.08 5.44 -3.43
N GLU A 276 -19.99 4.91 -2.91
CA GLU A 276 -18.61 5.30 -3.22
C GLU A 276 -18.00 4.34 -4.23
N GLY A 277 -17.21 4.86 -5.14
CA GLY A 277 -16.47 4.09 -6.13
C GLY A 277 -17.24 3.91 -7.45
N PRO A 278 -16.62 3.21 -8.40
CA PRO A 278 -15.30 2.59 -8.32
C PRO A 278 -14.14 3.56 -8.07
N PHE A 279 -13.05 3.05 -7.51
CA PHE A 279 -11.80 3.77 -7.32
C PHE A 279 -10.62 2.87 -7.66
N GLY A 280 -9.69 3.37 -8.51
CA GLY A 280 -8.45 2.65 -8.82
C GLY A 280 -7.49 2.74 -7.64
N ASP A 281 -7.26 1.61 -6.94
CA ASP A 281 -6.54 1.59 -5.67
C ASP A 281 -5.10 1.05 -5.78
N HIS A 282 -4.36 1.06 -4.68
CA HIS A 282 -2.94 0.68 -4.60
C HIS A 282 -2.67 -0.79 -4.94
N THR A 283 -3.68 -1.64 -4.95
CA THR A 283 -3.56 -3.02 -5.45
C THR A 283 -3.37 -3.09 -6.96
N GLY A 284 -3.60 -1.99 -7.68
CA GLY A 284 -3.58 -1.92 -9.14
C GLY A 284 -4.91 -2.33 -9.80
N PHE A 285 -5.95 -2.51 -8.99
CA PHE A 285 -7.30 -2.85 -9.41
C PHE A 285 -8.31 -1.83 -8.92
N TYR A 286 -9.46 -1.75 -9.61
CA TYR A 286 -10.58 -0.95 -9.13
C TYR A 286 -11.29 -1.64 -7.97
N THR A 287 -11.58 -0.88 -6.92
CA THR A 287 -12.50 -1.33 -5.87
C THR A 287 -13.94 -1.25 -6.36
N PRO A 288 -14.84 -2.14 -5.90
CA PRO A 288 -16.24 -2.09 -6.25
C PRO A 288 -16.93 -0.81 -5.73
N ALA A 289 -18.06 -0.48 -6.35
CA ALA A 289 -18.94 0.57 -5.84
C ALA A 289 -19.75 0.03 -4.66
N GLU A 290 -19.59 0.60 -3.48
CA GLU A 290 -20.21 0.15 -2.22
C GLU A 290 -20.72 1.34 -1.40
N PRO A 291 -21.72 1.12 -0.49
CA PRO A 291 -22.22 2.20 0.36
C PRO A 291 -21.23 2.54 1.47
N PHE A 292 -20.87 3.83 1.57
CA PHE A 292 -20.05 4.39 2.66
C PHE A 292 -20.73 5.61 3.28
N ALA A 293 -20.39 5.87 4.55
CA ALA A 293 -20.87 7.05 5.27
C ALA A 293 -20.46 8.35 4.59
N VAL A 294 -21.21 9.40 4.79
CA VAL A 294 -20.98 10.71 4.13
C VAL A 294 -20.81 11.80 5.17
N MET A 295 -19.76 12.60 5.00
CA MET A 295 -19.52 13.82 5.76
C MET A 295 -20.17 15.00 5.06
N LYS A 296 -21.10 15.70 5.74
CA LYS A 296 -21.58 17.01 5.33
C LYS A 296 -20.57 18.07 5.78
N VAL A 297 -20.00 18.77 4.81
CA VAL A 297 -18.99 19.81 5.05
C VAL A 297 -19.67 21.06 5.61
N SER A 298 -19.17 21.53 6.73
CA SER A 298 -19.67 22.72 7.43
C SER A 298 -18.76 23.95 7.25
N LYS A 299 -17.46 23.73 6.98
CA LYS A 299 -16.47 24.79 6.80
C LYS A 299 -15.25 24.32 6.03
N ILE A 300 -14.68 25.21 5.23
CA ILE A 300 -13.36 25.07 4.61
C ILE A 300 -12.48 26.23 5.04
N THR A 301 -11.28 25.93 5.56
CA THR A 301 -10.27 26.91 5.90
C THR A 301 -8.95 26.56 5.24
N GLN A 302 -8.08 27.55 5.06
CA GLN A 302 -6.78 27.34 4.43
C GLN A 302 -5.76 28.42 4.80
N LYS A 303 -4.50 28.17 4.52
CA LYS A 303 -3.45 29.19 4.49
C LYS A 303 -3.73 30.23 3.40
N LYS A 304 -3.06 31.39 3.45
CA LYS A 304 -3.12 32.39 2.36
C LYS A 304 -2.65 31.86 1.01
N ASN A 305 -1.62 31.02 1.02
CA ASN A 305 -1.05 30.40 -0.19
C ASN A 305 -0.94 28.88 0.05
N PRO A 306 -2.04 28.15 -0.02
CA PRO A 306 -2.05 26.73 0.25
C PRO A 306 -1.52 25.94 -0.94
N ILE A 307 -1.08 24.71 -0.67
CA ILE A 307 -0.68 23.73 -1.68
C ILE A 307 -1.55 22.50 -1.49
N PHE A 308 -2.16 22.04 -2.57
CA PHE A 308 -2.94 20.80 -2.53
C PHE A 308 -1.99 19.61 -2.70
N TYR A 309 -1.89 18.77 -1.67
CA TYR A 309 -1.08 17.58 -1.72
C TYR A 309 -1.94 16.37 -2.06
N ALA A 310 -1.53 15.60 -3.06
CA ALA A 310 -2.20 14.39 -3.52
C ALA A 310 -1.18 13.29 -3.82
N THR A 311 -1.62 12.03 -3.78
CA THR A 311 -0.89 10.88 -4.30
C THR A 311 -1.71 10.16 -5.35
N VAL A 312 -1.04 9.37 -6.18
CA VAL A 312 -1.65 8.48 -7.16
C VAL A 312 -1.33 7.05 -6.76
N VAL A 313 -2.33 6.22 -6.68
CA VAL A 313 -2.22 4.79 -6.42
C VAL A 313 -2.65 3.99 -7.64
N GLY A 314 -2.19 2.74 -7.77
CA GLY A 314 -2.43 1.89 -8.93
C GLY A 314 -1.44 0.73 -8.98
N LYS A 315 -1.08 0.24 -10.17
CA LYS A 315 -0.07 -0.81 -10.32
C LYS A 315 1.30 -0.35 -9.82
N PRO A 316 2.03 -1.17 -9.03
CA PRO A 316 3.32 -0.80 -8.46
C PRO A 316 4.43 -0.60 -9.52
N PRO A 317 5.60 0.01 -9.19
CA PRO A 317 5.88 0.70 -7.92
C PRO A 317 5.30 2.12 -7.88
N LEU A 318 4.96 2.59 -6.68
CA LEU A 318 4.41 3.94 -6.45
C LEU A 318 5.06 4.61 -5.22
N GLU A 319 4.58 5.79 -4.84
CA GLU A 319 5.07 6.54 -3.67
C GLU A 319 4.93 5.74 -2.37
N ASP A 320 3.90 4.88 -2.27
CA ASP A 320 3.62 3.98 -1.16
C ASP A 320 4.75 2.95 -0.88
N LYS A 321 5.57 2.61 -1.88
CA LYS A 321 6.79 1.82 -1.69
C LYS A 321 7.70 2.39 -0.60
N TYR A 322 7.86 3.71 -0.59
CA TYR A 322 8.73 4.39 0.38
C TYR A 322 8.05 4.54 1.74
N PHE A 323 6.72 4.73 1.77
CA PHE A 323 5.93 4.67 2.99
C PHE A 323 6.04 3.29 3.67
N GLY A 324 5.79 2.23 2.90
CA GLY A 324 5.87 0.84 3.35
C GLY A 324 7.27 0.48 3.84
N GLY A 325 8.31 0.80 3.07
CA GLY A 325 9.70 0.55 3.45
C GLY A 325 10.10 1.25 4.74
N ALA A 326 9.66 2.49 4.98
CA ALA A 326 9.88 3.16 6.25
C ALA A 326 9.12 2.46 7.40
N THR A 327 7.89 2.04 7.14
CA THR A 327 7.07 1.33 8.13
C THR A 327 7.70 0.01 8.53
N GLU A 328 8.18 -0.79 7.58
CA GLU A 328 8.91 -2.05 7.84
C GLU A 328 10.05 -1.82 8.84
N ARG A 329 10.90 -0.84 8.58
CA ARG A 329 12.09 -0.59 9.41
C ARG A 329 11.71 -0.04 10.78
N ILE A 330 10.87 0.99 10.84
CA ILE A 330 10.51 1.69 12.08
C ILE A 330 9.76 0.78 13.05
N PHE A 331 8.89 -0.11 12.53
CA PHE A 331 8.07 -0.99 13.36
C PHE A 331 8.67 -2.39 13.59
N LEU A 332 9.80 -2.75 12.97
CA LEU A 332 10.49 -4.01 13.22
C LEU A 332 10.77 -4.28 14.72
N PRO A 333 11.28 -3.31 15.52
CA PRO A 333 11.50 -3.53 16.95
C PRO A 333 10.22 -3.85 17.72
N LEU A 334 9.09 -3.24 17.35
CA LEU A 334 7.78 -3.53 17.96
C LEU A 334 7.30 -4.93 17.59
N LEU A 335 7.42 -5.32 16.32
CA LEU A 335 7.03 -6.66 15.87
C LEU A 335 7.86 -7.74 16.58
N LYS A 336 9.16 -7.49 16.81
CA LYS A 336 10.03 -8.39 17.59
C LYS A 336 9.60 -8.57 19.04
N THR A 337 8.76 -7.72 19.61
CA THR A 337 8.20 -7.97 20.96
C THR A 337 7.18 -9.11 20.96
N SER A 338 6.46 -9.30 19.85
CA SER A 338 5.49 -10.39 19.66
C SER A 338 6.11 -11.62 18.99
N VAL A 339 7.19 -11.45 18.21
CA VAL A 339 7.91 -12.50 17.48
C VAL A 339 9.42 -12.34 17.76
N PRO A 340 9.91 -12.79 18.94
CA PRO A 340 11.29 -12.52 19.39
C PRO A 340 12.37 -13.06 18.46
N ASP A 341 12.12 -14.19 17.81
CA ASP A 341 13.08 -14.86 16.92
C ASP A 341 13.11 -14.29 15.50
N LEU A 342 12.27 -13.30 15.21
CA LEU A 342 12.28 -12.57 13.94
C LEU A 342 13.60 -11.77 13.84
N ILE A 343 14.36 -12.02 12.79
CA ILE A 343 15.59 -11.24 12.48
C ILE A 343 15.21 -10.02 11.66
N ASP A 344 14.50 -10.25 10.54
CA ASP A 344 14.11 -9.21 9.60
C ASP A 344 12.85 -9.61 8.81
N TYR A 345 12.18 -8.63 8.21
CA TYR A 345 11.10 -8.87 7.25
C TYR A 345 11.05 -7.81 6.16
N LYS A 346 10.44 -8.15 5.03
CA LYS A 346 10.25 -7.30 3.88
C LYS A 346 8.85 -7.48 3.31
N MET A 347 8.19 -6.38 2.96
CA MET A 347 6.93 -6.37 2.22
C MET A 347 7.19 -5.81 0.80
N PRO A 348 7.45 -6.66 -0.21
CA PRO A 348 7.73 -6.20 -1.57
C PRO A 348 6.58 -5.36 -2.13
N GLU A 349 6.90 -4.25 -2.76
CA GLU A 349 5.89 -3.35 -3.34
C GLU A 349 5.05 -4.00 -4.43
N ASN A 350 5.62 -4.93 -5.20
CA ASN A 350 4.86 -5.70 -6.18
C ASN A 350 4.03 -6.85 -5.56
N GLY A 351 4.21 -7.14 -4.27
CA GLY A 351 3.27 -7.90 -3.44
C GLY A 351 2.24 -7.02 -2.74
N VAL A 352 2.11 -5.76 -3.14
CA VAL A 352 1.21 -4.72 -2.59
C VAL A 352 1.15 -4.71 -1.06
N PHE A 353 2.32 -4.90 -0.44
CA PHE A 353 2.59 -4.90 1.00
C PHE A 353 1.87 -6.01 1.77
N HIS A 354 0.54 -6.04 1.76
CA HIS A 354 -0.25 -7.00 2.53
C HIS A 354 -0.45 -8.36 1.84
N ASN A 355 -0.18 -8.48 0.53
CA ASN A 355 -0.32 -9.77 -0.14
C ASN A 355 0.92 -10.65 -0.04
N LEU A 356 2.11 -10.09 0.14
CA LEU A 356 3.35 -10.85 0.25
C LEU A 356 4.26 -10.31 1.33
N ILE A 357 4.76 -11.19 2.20
CA ILE A 357 5.82 -10.89 3.16
C ILE A 357 6.95 -11.92 3.04
N LEU A 358 8.18 -11.44 3.11
CA LEU A 358 9.38 -12.25 3.26
C LEU A 358 9.88 -12.09 4.69
N ALA A 359 10.11 -13.17 5.43
CA ALA A 359 10.50 -13.12 6.83
C ALA A 359 11.72 -14.00 7.11
N LYS A 360 12.76 -13.41 7.67
CA LYS A 360 13.97 -14.08 8.11
C LYS A 360 13.94 -14.25 9.62
N PHE A 361 14.18 -15.47 10.12
CA PHE A 361 14.12 -15.75 11.54
C PHE A 361 15.19 -16.75 12.01
N ALA A 362 15.46 -16.80 13.29
CA ALA A 362 16.36 -17.76 13.93
C ALA A 362 15.61 -19.09 14.16
N ALA A 363 15.68 -20.00 13.18
CA ALA A 363 15.02 -21.30 13.27
C ALA A 363 15.67 -22.15 14.39
N ALA A 364 14.87 -22.61 15.36
CA ALA A 364 15.35 -23.34 16.53
C ALA A 364 14.79 -24.78 16.67
N TYR A 365 13.63 -25.05 16.07
CA TYR A 365 12.95 -26.35 16.18
C TYR A 365 12.03 -26.60 14.98
N PRO A 366 11.62 -27.85 14.72
CA PRO A 366 10.61 -28.15 13.70
C PRO A 366 9.31 -27.36 13.93
N ALA A 367 8.65 -26.93 12.87
CA ALA A 367 7.43 -26.13 12.89
C ALA A 367 7.57 -24.69 13.47
N HIS A 368 8.78 -24.18 13.75
CA HIS A 368 8.98 -22.81 14.22
C HIS A 368 8.45 -21.78 13.20
N ALA A 369 8.65 -22.01 11.89
CA ALA A 369 8.06 -21.18 10.84
C ALA A 369 6.52 -21.11 10.93
N GLN A 370 5.85 -22.22 11.29
CA GLN A 370 4.40 -22.22 11.48
C GLN A 370 3.97 -21.39 12.68
N GLN A 371 4.71 -21.45 13.79
CA GLN A 371 4.44 -20.58 14.95
C GLN A 371 4.54 -19.11 14.58
N ILE A 372 5.58 -18.71 13.84
CA ILE A 372 5.76 -17.32 13.40
C ILE A 372 4.65 -16.91 12.43
N ALA A 373 4.25 -17.80 11.50
CA ALA A 373 3.14 -17.55 10.60
C ALA A 373 1.83 -17.24 11.37
N HIS A 374 1.50 -18.06 12.37
CA HIS A 374 0.32 -17.83 13.20
C HIS A 374 0.45 -16.56 14.05
N ALA A 375 1.65 -16.22 14.54
CA ALA A 375 1.88 -14.96 15.24
C ALA A 375 1.65 -13.76 14.32
N PHE A 376 2.15 -13.77 13.08
CA PHE A 376 1.89 -12.73 12.10
C PHE A 376 0.40 -12.58 11.80
N TRP A 377 -0.27 -13.68 11.49
CA TRP A 377 -1.71 -13.69 11.17
C TRP A 377 -2.61 -13.36 12.37
N GLY A 378 -2.06 -13.30 13.59
CA GLY A 378 -2.76 -12.89 14.81
C GLY A 378 -2.45 -11.47 15.30
N VAL A 379 -1.51 -10.73 14.68
CA VAL A 379 -1.03 -9.45 15.21
C VAL A 379 -1.39 -8.28 14.29
N GLY A 380 -2.32 -7.43 14.72
CA GLY A 380 -2.62 -6.14 14.10
C GLY A 380 -2.75 -6.20 12.59
N GLN A 381 -2.09 -5.29 11.87
CA GLN A 381 -2.15 -5.24 10.40
C GLN A 381 -1.42 -6.41 9.71
N MET A 382 -0.51 -7.11 10.39
CA MET A 382 0.09 -8.34 9.86
C MET A 382 -0.94 -9.45 9.65
N SER A 383 -2.10 -9.37 10.30
CA SER A 383 -3.21 -10.32 10.09
C SER A 383 -3.73 -10.32 8.65
N PHE A 384 -3.54 -9.24 7.89
CA PHE A 384 -3.98 -9.14 6.48
C PHE A 384 -3.05 -9.83 5.49
N VAL A 385 -1.80 -10.12 5.87
CA VAL A 385 -0.84 -10.79 4.98
C VAL A 385 -1.41 -12.11 4.46
N LYS A 386 -1.45 -12.26 3.13
CA LYS A 386 -1.97 -13.47 2.47
C LYS A 386 -0.91 -14.54 2.30
N HIS A 387 0.26 -14.15 1.78
CA HIS A 387 1.37 -15.04 1.45
C HIS A 387 2.59 -14.65 2.26
N ALA A 388 3.19 -15.60 2.96
CA ALA A 388 4.39 -15.39 3.77
C ALA A 388 5.45 -16.44 3.44
N ILE A 389 6.67 -16.00 3.14
CA ILE A 389 7.81 -16.89 2.88
C ILE A 389 8.79 -16.75 4.04
N PHE A 390 9.03 -17.83 4.74
CA PHE A 390 9.89 -17.91 5.93
C PHE A 390 11.22 -18.56 5.59
N VAL A 391 12.33 -17.89 5.92
CA VAL A 391 13.70 -18.33 5.65
C VAL A 391 14.55 -18.30 6.92
N GLY A 392 15.57 -19.16 6.97
CA GLY A 392 16.53 -19.22 8.08
C GLY A 392 17.49 -18.03 8.13
N SER A 393 18.27 -17.97 9.21
CA SER A 393 19.28 -16.90 9.40
C SER A 393 20.39 -16.90 8.33
N ASP A 394 20.64 -18.05 7.70
CA ASP A 394 21.61 -18.27 6.63
C ASP A 394 21.15 -17.81 5.24
N ALA A 395 19.88 -17.39 5.11
CA ALA A 395 19.33 -16.92 3.84
C ALA A 395 20.01 -15.62 3.37
N PRO A 396 20.02 -15.34 2.04
CA PRO A 396 20.46 -14.06 1.48
C PRO A 396 19.68 -12.86 2.05
N ALA A 397 20.12 -11.64 1.71
CA ALA A 397 19.37 -10.42 2.02
C ALA A 397 17.96 -10.48 1.41
N LEU A 398 16.95 -9.95 2.13
CA LEU A 398 15.55 -10.02 1.68
C LEU A 398 15.24 -9.10 0.51
N ASP A 399 16.13 -8.21 0.13
CA ASP A 399 16.05 -7.31 -1.03
C ASP A 399 16.85 -7.82 -2.25
N ASP A 400 17.70 -8.85 -2.08
CA ASP A 400 18.29 -9.60 -3.19
C ASP A 400 17.30 -10.69 -3.66
N TYR A 401 16.30 -10.28 -4.42
CA TYR A 401 15.21 -11.17 -4.83
C TYR A 401 15.68 -12.36 -5.68
N SER A 402 16.76 -12.24 -6.46
CA SER A 402 17.29 -13.36 -7.24
C SER A 402 17.87 -14.44 -6.34
N ALA A 403 18.82 -14.08 -5.47
CA ALA A 403 19.43 -15.02 -4.53
C ALA A 403 18.41 -15.56 -3.52
N PHE A 404 17.44 -14.74 -3.10
CA PHE A 404 16.35 -15.17 -2.22
C PHE A 404 15.47 -16.24 -2.87
N CYS A 405 15.04 -16.04 -4.13
CA CYS A 405 14.24 -17.03 -4.86
C CYS A 405 15.02 -18.33 -5.08
N GLU A 406 16.30 -18.27 -5.45
CA GLU A 406 17.15 -19.45 -5.60
C GLU A 406 17.29 -20.23 -4.28
N TYR A 407 17.48 -19.52 -3.17
CA TYR A 407 17.53 -20.13 -1.84
C TYR A 407 16.23 -20.86 -1.51
N VAL A 408 15.07 -20.21 -1.69
CA VAL A 408 13.75 -20.79 -1.42
C VAL A 408 13.49 -22.00 -2.32
N LEU A 409 13.63 -21.83 -3.65
CA LEU A 409 13.33 -22.87 -4.63
C LEU A 409 14.30 -24.06 -4.57
N SER A 410 15.45 -23.92 -3.94
CA SER A 410 16.37 -25.04 -3.69
C SER A 410 16.01 -25.87 -2.46
N ARG A 411 15.08 -25.41 -1.59
CA ARG A 411 14.81 -25.99 -0.27
C ARG A 411 13.38 -26.48 -0.06
N ILE A 412 12.41 -25.98 -0.84
CA ILE A 412 11.00 -26.30 -0.62
C ILE A 412 10.55 -27.61 -1.26
N SER A 413 9.43 -28.12 -0.76
CA SER A 413 8.60 -29.16 -1.34
C SER A 413 7.13 -28.89 -0.96
N PRO A 414 6.15 -29.68 -1.40
CA PRO A 414 4.78 -29.56 -0.90
C PRO A 414 4.65 -29.60 0.63
N ALA A 415 5.55 -30.32 1.32
CA ALA A 415 5.60 -30.36 2.78
C ALA A 415 6.09 -29.05 3.44
N SER A 416 6.57 -28.09 2.66
CA SER A 416 6.93 -26.75 3.12
C SER A 416 5.74 -25.79 3.17
N LEU A 417 4.59 -26.16 2.59
CA LEU A 417 3.44 -25.29 2.45
C LEU A 417 2.50 -25.41 3.64
N LEU A 418 2.18 -24.29 4.25
CA LEU A 418 1.11 -24.12 5.24
C LEU A 418 -0.04 -23.38 4.57
N ILE A 419 -1.08 -24.10 4.17
CA ILE A 419 -2.29 -23.53 3.58
C ILE A 419 -3.38 -23.49 4.66
N THR A 420 -3.87 -22.29 4.95
CA THR A 420 -4.91 -22.05 5.95
C THR A 420 -5.86 -20.96 5.45
N SER A 421 -6.76 -20.50 6.29
CA SER A 421 -7.67 -19.37 6.01
C SER A 421 -7.67 -18.38 7.16
N GLY A 422 -8.07 -17.16 6.88
CA GLY A 422 -8.14 -16.11 7.88
C GLY A 422 -8.54 -14.76 7.31
N VAL A 423 -8.34 -13.74 8.12
CA VAL A 423 -8.64 -12.35 7.74
C VAL A 423 -7.77 -11.93 6.55
N CYS A 424 -8.41 -11.39 5.52
CA CYS A 424 -7.75 -10.71 4.40
C CYS A 424 -8.08 -9.22 4.42
N ASP A 425 -7.31 -8.42 3.70
CA ASP A 425 -7.62 -7.01 3.52
C ASP A 425 -8.96 -6.82 2.79
N GLN A 426 -9.67 -5.73 3.09
CA GLN A 426 -10.94 -5.41 2.44
C GLN A 426 -10.79 -5.26 0.92
N LEU A 427 -9.60 -4.86 0.45
CA LEU A 427 -9.28 -4.68 -0.97
C LEU A 427 -8.89 -5.99 -1.67
N ASP A 428 -8.78 -7.11 -0.95
CA ASP A 428 -8.50 -8.40 -1.56
C ASP A 428 -9.68 -8.87 -2.41
N HIS A 429 -9.45 -8.97 -3.71
CA HIS A 429 -10.46 -9.41 -4.67
C HIS A 429 -10.40 -10.92 -4.95
N ALA A 430 -9.26 -11.58 -4.72
CA ALA A 430 -9.10 -13.00 -5.07
C ALA A 430 -9.85 -13.94 -4.12
N SER A 431 -10.03 -13.55 -2.87
CA SER A 431 -10.76 -14.37 -1.89
C SER A 431 -12.24 -14.52 -2.26
N PRO A 432 -12.85 -15.68 -2.01
CA PRO A 432 -14.25 -15.93 -2.33
C PRO A 432 -15.22 -15.06 -1.51
N ASN A 433 -14.81 -14.66 -0.31
CA ASN A 433 -15.57 -13.79 0.57
C ASN A 433 -14.79 -12.51 0.88
N ALA A 434 -15.49 -11.40 1.07
CA ALA A 434 -14.86 -10.16 1.51
C ALA A 434 -14.25 -10.34 2.91
N CYS A 435 -13.04 -9.82 3.11
CA CYS A 435 -12.29 -9.86 4.38
C CYS A 435 -11.94 -11.28 4.91
N PHE A 436 -12.20 -12.34 4.15
CA PHE A 436 -11.88 -13.71 4.58
C PHE A 436 -11.46 -14.59 3.40
N GLY A 437 -10.28 -15.19 3.45
CA GLY A 437 -9.75 -16.00 2.36
C GLY A 437 -8.60 -16.91 2.77
N GLY A 438 -8.03 -17.57 1.77
CA GLY A 438 -6.91 -18.48 1.88
C GLY A 438 -5.59 -17.74 2.14
N LYS A 439 -4.74 -18.34 2.98
CA LYS A 439 -3.41 -17.86 3.33
C LYS A 439 -2.37 -18.94 3.06
N LEU A 440 -1.21 -18.51 2.57
CA LEU A 440 -0.08 -19.38 2.28
C LEU A 440 1.13 -19.01 3.16
N GLY A 441 1.63 -19.96 3.93
CA GLY A 441 2.97 -19.92 4.51
C GLY A 441 3.90 -20.87 3.74
N VAL A 442 5.11 -20.43 3.42
CA VAL A 442 6.14 -21.27 2.80
C VAL A 442 7.34 -21.33 3.72
N ASP A 443 7.63 -22.49 4.29
CA ASP A 443 8.77 -22.75 5.16
C ASP A 443 9.98 -23.23 4.35
N ALA A 444 10.91 -22.32 4.06
CA ALA A 444 12.20 -22.60 3.44
C ALA A 444 13.37 -22.54 4.45
N SER A 445 13.10 -22.46 5.76
CA SER A 445 14.13 -22.46 6.80
C SER A 445 14.85 -23.79 6.92
N VAL A 446 14.18 -24.88 6.53
CA VAL A 446 14.73 -26.23 6.51
C VAL A 446 14.65 -26.76 5.07
N ASP A 447 15.73 -27.45 4.62
CA ASP A 447 15.71 -28.11 3.30
C ASP A 447 14.79 -29.34 3.34
N LYS A 448 13.67 -29.25 2.63
CA LYS A 448 12.68 -30.32 2.43
C LYS A 448 12.58 -30.70 0.96
N SER A 449 13.54 -30.26 0.13
CA SER A 449 13.48 -30.43 -1.31
C SER A 449 13.63 -31.88 -1.75
N ALA A 450 12.88 -32.23 -2.80
CA ALA A 450 13.06 -33.45 -3.56
C ALA A 450 14.08 -33.25 -4.71
N PRO A 451 14.54 -34.32 -5.39
CA PRO A 451 15.39 -34.18 -6.57
C PRO A 451 14.79 -33.27 -7.64
N ALA A 452 15.64 -32.55 -8.36
CA ALA A 452 15.23 -31.72 -9.48
C ALA A 452 14.60 -32.55 -10.61
N PRO A 453 13.68 -31.99 -11.40
CA PRO A 453 13.09 -32.66 -12.55
C PRO A 453 14.10 -32.74 -13.71
N THR A 454 13.84 -33.65 -14.67
CA THR A 454 14.57 -33.69 -15.92
C THR A 454 13.96 -32.66 -16.88
N LEU A 455 14.55 -31.48 -16.95
CA LEU A 455 14.00 -30.38 -17.76
C LEU A 455 14.12 -30.69 -19.26
N LEU A 456 13.11 -30.25 -20.00
CA LEU A 456 13.11 -30.09 -21.44
C LEU A 456 13.31 -28.60 -21.78
N SER A 457 13.59 -28.28 -23.03
CA SER A 457 13.52 -26.89 -23.50
C SER A 457 12.07 -26.39 -23.45
N ASP A 458 11.90 -25.06 -23.40
CA ASP A 458 10.56 -24.44 -23.39
C ASP A 458 9.71 -24.91 -24.57
N ASP A 459 10.30 -25.01 -25.78
CA ASP A 459 9.60 -25.45 -27.00
C ASP A 459 9.18 -26.93 -26.91
N GLU A 460 10.07 -27.81 -26.48
CA GLU A 460 9.77 -29.24 -26.34
C GLU A 460 8.66 -29.48 -25.30
N LEU A 461 8.71 -28.79 -24.18
CA LEU A 461 7.70 -28.90 -23.12
C LEU A 461 6.37 -28.31 -23.61
N LEU A 462 6.39 -27.18 -24.31
CA LEU A 462 5.20 -26.55 -24.88
C LEU A 462 4.50 -27.51 -25.87
N ILE A 463 5.23 -28.15 -26.77
CA ILE A 463 4.67 -29.12 -27.72
C ILE A 463 3.99 -30.29 -26.99
N LYS A 464 4.61 -30.79 -25.91
CA LYS A 464 4.01 -31.85 -25.10
C LYS A 464 2.72 -31.37 -24.41
N PHE A 465 2.74 -30.19 -23.83
CA PHE A 465 1.59 -29.62 -23.12
C PHE A 465 0.43 -29.29 -24.07
N GLN A 466 0.73 -28.77 -25.26
CA GLN A 466 -0.29 -28.47 -26.26
C GLN A 466 -0.99 -29.72 -26.83
N LYS A 467 -0.33 -30.91 -26.81
CA LYS A 467 -1.00 -32.18 -27.09
C LYS A 467 -2.08 -32.55 -26.07
N ILE A 468 -1.95 -32.05 -24.83
CA ILE A 468 -2.93 -32.24 -23.77
C ILE A 468 -4.04 -31.17 -23.86
N SER A 469 -3.66 -29.91 -24.11
CA SER A 469 -4.58 -28.76 -24.19
C SER A 469 -4.06 -27.72 -25.17
N PRO A 470 -4.73 -27.52 -26.33
CA PRO A 470 -4.35 -26.50 -27.28
C PRO A 470 -4.56 -25.07 -26.77
N GLU A 471 -5.27 -24.88 -25.64
CA GLU A 471 -5.45 -23.61 -24.97
C GLU A 471 -4.17 -23.07 -24.32
N ILE A 472 -3.12 -23.88 -24.19
CA ILE A 472 -1.80 -23.46 -23.73
C ILE A 472 -1.10 -22.72 -24.89
N LEU A 473 -0.92 -21.41 -24.70
CA LEU A 473 -0.42 -20.50 -25.74
C LEU A 473 1.10 -20.39 -25.75
N ALA A 474 1.70 -20.35 -24.56
CA ALA A 474 3.14 -20.21 -24.35
C ALA A 474 3.53 -20.72 -22.97
N LEU A 475 4.79 -21.05 -22.79
CA LEU A 475 5.36 -21.28 -21.47
C LEU A 475 6.79 -20.71 -21.38
N ARG A 476 7.22 -20.50 -20.14
CA ARG A 476 8.59 -20.10 -19.83
C ARG A 476 9.03 -20.72 -18.52
N GLN A 477 10.20 -21.34 -18.53
CA GLN A 477 10.84 -21.91 -17.35
C GLN A 477 11.82 -20.88 -16.76
N ILE A 478 11.79 -20.71 -15.44
CA ILE A 478 12.68 -19.83 -14.71
C ILE A 478 13.26 -20.57 -13.51
N PHE A 479 14.42 -20.10 -13.01
CA PHE A 479 15.18 -20.74 -11.91
C PHE A 479 15.46 -22.23 -12.19
N THR A 480 15.80 -22.55 -13.44
CA THR A 480 16.05 -23.93 -13.92
C THR A 480 17.24 -24.61 -13.25
N GLN A 481 18.12 -23.83 -12.60
CA GLN A 481 19.26 -24.32 -11.82
C GLN A 481 18.88 -24.79 -10.42
N THR A 482 17.64 -24.55 -9.97
CA THR A 482 17.16 -24.95 -8.63
C THR A 482 16.52 -26.34 -8.65
N LYS A 483 16.23 -26.89 -7.46
CA LYS A 483 15.51 -28.16 -7.33
C LYS A 483 14.01 -28.03 -7.66
N ASN A 484 13.45 -26.83 -7.59
CA ASN A 484 12.05 -26.55 -7.88
C ASN A 484 11.91 -25.44 -8.92
N PRO A 485 12.29 -25.70 -10.19
CA PRO A 485 12.09 -24.73 -11.25
C PRO A 485 10.60 -24.39 -11.42
N ILE A 486 10.33 -23.13 -11.76
CA ILE A 486 8.98 -22.65 -12.03
C ILE A 486 8.75 -22.65 -13.53
N THR A 487 7.66 -23.27 -13.97
CA THR A 487 7.14 -23.18 -15.34
C THR A 487 5.90 -22.29 -15.34
N MET A 488 6.03 -21.08 -15.85
CA MET A 488 4.90 -20.17 -16.09
C MET A 488 4.21 -20.56 -17.39
N ILE A 489 2.89 -20.65 -17.37
CA ILE A 489 2.07 -21.10 -18.50
C ILE A 489 1.05 -20.04 -18.83
N LYS A 490 1.08 -19.51 -20.03
CA LYS A 490 0.07 -18.61 -20.61
C LYS A 490 -1.05 -19.44 -21.24
N THR A 491 -2.30 -19.26 -20.77
CA THR A 491 -3.41 -20.10 -21.23
C THR A 491 -4.72 -19.33 -21.43
N LEU A 492 -5.56 -19.85 -22.32
CA LEU A 492 -6.97 -19.51 -22.40
C LEU A 492 -7.75 -20.39 -21.42
N LYS A 493 -8.45 -19.79 -20.47
CA LYS A 493 -9.18 -20.51 -19.44
C LYS A 493 -10.56 -20.91 -19.93
N THR A 494 -10.71 -22.13 -20.38
CA THR A 494 -11.98 -22.72 -20.87
C THR A 494 -12.60 -23.72 -19.89
N ALA A 495 -11.81 -24.16 -18.89
CA ALA A 495 -12.19 -25.11 -17.84
C ALA A 495 -11.44 -24.80 -16.54
N PRO A 496 -11.81 -25.39 -15.39
CA PRO A 496 -11.04 -25.26 -14.15
C PRO A 496 -9.59 -25.73 -14.35
N LEU A 497 -8.62 -24.86 -14.03
CA LEU A 497 -7.20 -25.15 -14.25
C LEU A 497 -6.67 -26.27 -13.38
N LYS A 498 -7.36 -26.60 -12.29
CA LYS A 498 -7.07 -27.81 -11.49
C LYS A 498 -7.20 -29.09 -12.33
N GLU A 499 -8.14 -29.16 -13.26
CA GLU A 499 -8.30 -30.33 -14.14
C GLU A 499 -7.22 -30.35 -15.23
N LEU A 500 -6.83 -29.19 -15.74
CA LEU A 500 -5.67 -29.09 -16.65
C LEU A 500 -4.39 -29.53 -15.93
N PHE A 501 -4.14 -29.07 -14.72
CA PHE A 501 -3.00 -29.48 -13.90
C PHE A 501 -2.93 -31.01 -13.75
N LYS A 502 -4.05 -31.67 -13.42
CA LYS A 502 -4.10 -33.14 -13.31
C LYS A 502 -3.71 -33.85 -14.61
N ARG A 503 -4.16 -33.33 -15.75
CA ARG A 503 -3.81 -33.89 -17.06
C ARG A 503 -2.33 -33.71 -17.38
N LEU A 504 -1.74 -32.56 -17.04
CA LEU A 504 -0.32 -32.25 -17.24
C LEU A 504 0.61 -33.13 -16.38
N LEU A 505 0.11 -33.73 -15.30
CA LEU A 505 0.89 -34.70 -14.49
C LEU A 505 1.39 -35.91 -15.31
N ALA A 506 0.87 -36.15 -16.53
CA ALA A 506 1.44 -37.12 -17.45
C ALA A 506 2.91 -36.82 -17.83
N PHE A 507 3.38 -35.59 -17.56
CA PHE A 507 4.75 -35.12 -17.81
C PHE A 507 5.43 -34.60 -16.53
N LYS A 508 5.02 -35.10 -15.36
CA LYS A 508 5.48 -34.65 -14.03
C LYS A 508 7.00 -34.74 -13.83
N GLU A 509 7.69 -35.59 -14.57
CA GLU A 509 9.14 -35.73 -14.56
C GLU A 509 9.87 -34.49 -15.13
N HIS A 510 9.17 -33.60 -15.84
CA HIS A 510 9.76 -32.45 -16.52
C HIS A 510 9.46 -31.10 -15.84
N PHE A 511 8.71 -31.09 -14.74
CA PHE A 511 8.41 -29.85 -14.01
C PHE A 511 8.22 -30.10 -12.49
N LYS A 512 8.30 -29.02 -11.69
CA LYS A 512 7.94 -29.03 -10.26
C LYS A 512 6.79 -28.07 -9.95
N ILE A 513 6.89 -26.81 -10.36
CA ILE A 513 5.90 -25.78 -10.08
C ILE A 513 5.35 -25.28 -11.39
N LEU A 514 4.03 -25.37 -11.59
CA LEU A 514 3.31 -24.75 -12.70
C LEU A 514 2.53 -23.52 -12.21
N ILE A 515 2.71 -22.37 -12.86
CA ILE A 515 1.92 -21.16 -12.60
C ILE A 515 1.14 -20.82 -13.86
N PHE A 516 -0.18 -20.94 -13.80
CA PHE A 516 -1.07 -20.59 -14.90
C PHE A 516 -1.38 -19.10 -14.86
N MET A 517 -1.16 -18.43 -15.99
CA MET A 517 -1.32 -17.00 -16.20
C MET A 517 -2.36 -16.74 -17.30
N ASP A 518 -3.01 -15.60 -17.25
CA ASP A 518 -3.95 -15.15 -18.29
C ASP A 518 -3.26 -14.99 -19.65
N SER A 519 -4.05 -15.02 -20.71
CA SER A 519 -3.58 -14.94 -22.10
C SER A 519 -2.91 -13.62 -22.47
N ASP A 520 -3.12 -12.55 -21.72
CA ASP A 520 -2.49 -11.23 -21.86
C ASP A 520 -1.18 -11.09 -21.08
N ALA A 521 -0.86 -12.01 -20.16
CA ALA A 521 0.34 -11.94 -19.34
C ALA A 521 1.63 -11.98 -20.18
N ARG A 522 2.63 -11.20 -19.78
CA ARG A 522 3.98 -11.21 -20.37
C ARG A 522 4.90 -12.04 -19.49
N LEU A 523 5.19 -13.29 -19.90
CA LEU A 523 5.93 -14.25 -19.08
C LEU A 523 7.37 -13.79 -18.76
N GLU A 524 7.95 -12.91 -19.56
CA GLU A 524 9.26 -12.30 -19.36
C GLU A 524 9.27 -11.17 -18.31
N ASN A 525 8.11 -10.64 -17.96
CA ASN A 525 7.99 -9.53 -17.00
C ASN A 525 7.85 -10.02 -15.57
N HIS A 526 8.95 -10.48 -14.98
CA HIS A 526 8.95 -11.09 -13.64
C HIS A 526 8.37 -10.18 -12.56
N TYR A 527 8.62 -8.86 -12.65
CA TYR A 527 8.11 -7.90 -11.67
C TYR A 527 6.58 -7.85 -11.64
N MET A 528 5.96 -7.74 -12.83
CA MET A 528 4.49 -7.71 -12.96
C MET A 528 3.87 -9.09 -12.75
N ASN A 529 4.58 -10.16 -13.07
CA ASN A 529 4.10 -11.52 -12.80
C ASN A 529 3.99 -11.81 -11.30
N VAL A 530 4.93 -11.34 -10.47
CA VAL A 530 4.78 -11.41 -9.01
C VAL A 530 3.54 -10.64 -8.56
N TRP A 531 3.33 -9.42 -9.07
CA TRP A 531 2.14 -8.64 -8.78
C TRP A 531 0.84 -9.36 -9.16
N ARG A 532 0.75 -9.96 -10.35
CA ARG A 532 -0.42 -10.73 -10.79
C ARG A 532 -0.64 -11.96 -9.90
N VAL A 533 0.39 -12.76 -9.65
CA VAL A 533 0.28 -13.98 -8.83
C VAL A 533 -0.20 -13.64 -7.42
N THR A 534 0.42 -12.70 -6.75
CA THR A 534 0.10 -12.38 -5.35
C THR A 534 -1.30 -11.75 -5.17
N ASN A 535 -1.78 -11.02 -6.17
CA ASN A 535 -3.13 -10.44 -6.14
C ASN A 535 -4.23 -11.43 -6.54
N ASN A 536 -3.94 -12.36 -7.47
CA ASN A 536 -4.98 -13.16 -8.12
C ASN A 536 -5.24 -14.51 -7.46
N ILE A 537 -4.43 -14.95 -6.49
CA ILE A 537 -4.59 -16.26 -5.87
C ILE A 537 -5.24 -16.19 -4.48
N ASP A 538 -6.12 -17.13 -4.22
CA ASP A 538 -6.56 -17.56 -2.90
C ASP A 538 -5.93 -18.92 -2.60
N ALA A 539 -5.15 -19.04 -1.53
CA ALA A 539 -4.32 -20.22 -1.32
C ALA A 539 -5.10 -21.53 -1.22
N GLN A 540 -6.33 -21.51 -0.71
CA GLN A 540 -7.15 -22.72 -0.57
C GLN A 540 -7.76 -23.18 -1.89
N ARG A 541 -8.14 -22.22 -2.75
CA ARG A 541 -8.78 -22.54 -4.04
C ARG A 541 -7.74 -22.81 -5.12
N ASP A 542 -6.66 -22.01 -5.17
CA ASP A 542 -5.84 -21.84 -6.36
C ASP A 542 -4.49 -22.58 -6.29
N ILE A 543 -4.17 -23.22 -5.16
CA ILE A 543 -2.96 -24.04 -5.03
C ILE A 543 -3.34 -25.52 -5.08
N PHE A 544 -2.75 -26.23 -6.03
CA PHE A 544 -2.99 -27.64 -6.30
C PHE A 544 -1.73 -28.44 -5.98
N ILE A 545 -1.85 -29.52 -5.23
CA ILE A 545 -0.71 -30.38 -4.86
C ILE A 545 -0.99 -31.80 -5.35
N SER A 546 0.00 -32.41 -6.00
CA SER A 546 -0.03 -33.82 -6.41
C SER A 546 1.37 -34.43 -6.36
N GLY A 547 1.64 -35.26 -5.34
CA GLY A 547 3.00 -35.75 -5.09
C GLY A 547 3.95 -34.59 -4.85
N GLU A 548 4.99 -34.48 -5.66
CA GLU A 548 6.01 -33.42 -5.58
C GLU A 548 5.70 -32.21 -6.47
N GLN A 549 4.59 -32.22 -7.19
CA GLN A 549 4.20 -31.14 -8.10
C GLN A 549 3.24 -30.16 -7.44
N ILE A 550 3.44 -28.89 -7.71
CA ILE A 550 2.61 -27.78 -7.25
C ILE A 550 2.05 -27.06 -8.50
N GLY A 551 0.73 -26.87 -8.55
CA GLY A 551 0.06 -26.03 -9.54
C GLY A 551 -0.52 -24.79 -8.87
N ILE A 552 -0.43 -23.62 -9.52
CA ILE A 552 -0.95 -22.36 -9.02
C ILE A 552 -1.79 -21.70 -10.12
N ASP A 553 -3.07 -21.47 -9.85
CA ASP A 553 -3.94 -20.71 -10.76
C ASP A 553 -3.89 -19.21 -10.44
N ALA A 554 -3.06 -18.46 -11.17
CA ALA A 554 -2.93 -17.00 -11.05
C ALA A 554 -3.74 -16.24 -12.12
N THR A 555 -4.66 -16.90 -12.82
CA THR A 555 -5.56 -16.25 -13.78
C THR A 555 -6.70 -15.49 -13.08
N ALA A 556 -7.38 -14.61 -13.83
CA ALA A 556 -8.64 -14.02 -13.40
C ALA A 556 -9.67 -15.10 -13.04
N LYS A 557 -10.46 -14.85 -11.98
CA LYS A 557 -11.46 -15.83 -11.52
C LYS A 557 -12.84 -15.54 -12.06
N ASN A 558 -13.57 -16.63 -12.30
CA ASN A 558 -14.94 -16.58 -12.81
C ASN A 558 -15.78 -17.78 -12.28
N ALA A 559 -16.95 -17.99 -12.82
CA ALA A 559 -17.85 -19.07 -12.40
C ALA A 559 -17.22 -20.49 -12.53
N LEU A 560 -16.26 -20.71 -13.42
CA LEU A 560 -15.52 -21.99 -13.55
C LEU A 560 -14.72 -22.33 -12.28
N ASP A 561 -14.33 -21.30 -11.52
CA ASP A 561 -13.58 -21.42 -10.27
C ASP A 561 -14.49 -21.48 -9.03
N GLY A 562 -15.81 -21.47 -9.20
CA GLY A 562 -16.76 -21.24 -8.11
C GLY A 562 -16.67 -19.83 -7.53
N TYR A 563 -16.20 -18.88 -8.30
CA TYR A 563 -16.05 -17.49 -7.89
C TYR A 563 -17.29 -16.68 -8.29
N HIS A 564 -17.91 -16.01 -7.32
CA HIS A 564 -19.19 -15.33 -7.50
C HIS A 564 -19.13 -13.81 -7.30
N ARG A 565 -17.98 -13.27 -6.85
CA ARG A 565 -17.77 -11.83 -6.78
C ARG A 565 -17.44 -11.28 -8.18
N GLN A 566 -17.62 -9.99 -8.38
CA GLN A 566 -17.16 -9.33 -9.60
C GLN A 566 -15.63 -9.26 -9.60
N TRP A 567 -15.00 -9.82 -10.66
CA TRP A 567 -13.55 -9.67 -10.84
C TRP A 567 -13.24 -8.24 -11.30
N PRO A 568 -12.36 -7.49 -10.61
CA PRO A 568 -12.14 -6.10 -10.91
C PRO A 568 -11.27 -5.91 -12.15
N GLN A 569 -11.45 -4.76 -12.79
CA GLN A 569 -10.55 -4.31 -13.85
C GLN A 569 -9.24 -3.76 -13.25
N MET A 570 -8.14 -3.87 -14.00
CA MET A 570 -6.86 -3.25 -13.67
C MET A 570 -6.88 -1.75 -13.94
N THR A 571 -6.13 -0.97 -13.15
CA THR A 571 -5.89 0.45 -13.45
C THR A 571 -4.92 0.58 -14.63
N ASN A 572 -5.32 1.35 -15.63
CA ASN A 572 -4.53 1.57 -16.84
C ASN A 572 -4.49 3.06 -17.19
N CYS A 573 -3.38 3.52 -17.75
CA CYS A 573 -3.31 4.85 -18.32
C CYS A 573 -4.19 4.96 -19.57
N THR A 574 -4.88 6.07 -19.72
CA THR A 574 -5.65 6.37 -20.93
C THR A 574 -4.71 6.81 -22.04
N ARG A 575 -4.68 6.05 -23.14
CA ARG A 575 -3.72 6.27 -24.24
C ARG A 575 -3.78 7.68 -24.82
N SER A 576 -4.98 8.22 -25.06
CA SER A 576 -5.16 9.59 -25.59
C SER A 576 -4.60 10.66 -24.67
N VAL A 577 -4.63 10.44 -23.34
CA VAL A 577 -4.04 11.35 -22.34
C VAL A 577 -2.52 11.29 -22.42
N ILE A 578 -1.94 10.08 -22.50
CA ILE A 578 -0.48 9.90 -22.65
C ILE A 578 0.02 10.55 -23.94
N ASP A 579 -0.67 10.34 -25.07
CA ASP A 579 -0.33 10.96 -26.36
C ASP A 579 -0.42 12.51 -26.27
N GLY A 580 -1.42 13.04 -25.55
CA GLY A 580 -1.55 14.45 -25.26
C GLY A 580 -0.38 15.03 -24.45
N LEU A 581 0.08 14.30 -23.43
CA LEU A 581 1.21 14.68 -22.58
C LEU A 581 2.53 14.66 -23.37
N ILE A 582 2.71 13.69 -24.27
CA ILE A 582 3.86 13.63 -25.19
C ILE A 582 3.85 14.85 -26.13
N LYS A 583 2.71 15.18 -26.72
CA LYS A 583 2.55 16.38 -27.58
C LYS A 583 2.82 17.69 -26.84
N LYS A 584 2.51 17.76 -25.52
CA LYS A 584 2.84 18.91 -24.66
C LYS A 584 4.32 18.97 -24.28
N GLY A 585 5.15 17.97 -24.64
CA GLY A 585 6.56 17.87 -24.23
C GLY A 585 6.75 17.59 -22.73
N LEU A 586 5.76 17.05 -22.06
CA LEU A 586 5.79 16.73 -20.63
C LEU A 586 6.22 15.30 -20.35
N LEU A 587 6.13 14.44 -21.35
CA LEU A 587 6.45 13.02 -21.30
C LEU A 587 7.18 12.58 -22.58
N ASP A 588 8.21 11.76 -22.44
CA ASP A 588 8.89 11.12 -23.57
C ASP A 588 8.14 9.85 -23.98
N SER A 589 8.10 9.58 -25.28
CA SER A 589 7.60 8.30 -25.79
C SER A 589 8.65 7.22 -25.52
N ASN A 590 8.34 6.28 -24.63
CA ASN A 590 9.22 5.17 -24.27
C ASN A 590 8.41 3.87 -24.14
N ASN A 591 8.30 3.14 -25.24
CA ASN A 591 7.51 1.90 -25.26
C ASN A 591 8.05 0.84 -24.31
N GLU A 592 9.37 0.68 -24.19
CA GLU A 592 9.99 -0.29 -23.27
C GLU A 592 9.60 0.00 -21.83
N PHE A 593 9.65 1.28 -21.41
CA PHE A 593 9.20 1.70 -20.07
C PHE A 593 7.71 1.44 -19.86
N PHE A 594 6.88 1.72 -20.88
CA PHE A 594 5.44 1.49 -20.81
C PHE A 594 5.10 0.00 -20.71
N GLU A 595 5.80 -0.83 -21.44
CA GLU A 595 5.67 -2.29 -21.41
C GLU A 595 6.16 -2.90 -20.10
N LYS A 596 7.30 -2.40 -19.57
CA LYS A 596 7.87 -2.86 -18.30
C LYS A 596 6.88 -2.75 -17.13
N PHE A 597 6.08 -1.69 -17.09
CA PHE A 597 5.12 -1.45 -16.03
C PHE A 597 3.67 -1.70 -16.44
N GLU A 598 3.47 -2.30 -17.63
CA GLU A 598 2.13 -2.63 -18.16
C GLU A 598 1.14 -1.47 -17.99
N ILE A 599 1.56 -0.24 -18.36
CA ILE A 599 0.78 0.98 -18.08
C ILE A 599 -0.51 1.05 -18.89
N PHE A 600 -0.58 0.33 -20.01
CA PHE A 600 -1.79 0.14 -20.80
C PHE A 600 -2.34 -1.27 -20.58
N GLY A 601 -3.66 -1.45 -20.75
CA GLY A 601 -4.31 -2.76 -20.75
C GLY A 601 -4.09 -3.56 -22.03
#